data_6537b2bc4a84a720a4eeaa3c9aa27189
#
_entry.id   6537b2bc4a84a720a4eeaa3c9aa27189
#
_cell.length_a   1.000
_cell.length_b   1.000
_cell.length_c   1.000
_cell.angle_alpha   90.00
_cell.angle_beta   90.00
_cell.angle_gamma   90.00
#
_symmetry.space_group_name_H-M   'P 1'
#
loop_
_entity.id
_entity.type
_entity.pdbx_description
1 polymer ?
#
loop_
_entity_poly.entity_id
_entity_poly.type
_entity_poly.pdbx_seq_one_letter_code
_entity_poly.pdbx_strand_id
1 'polypeptide(L)'
;MDVSKVPVPQNILGNIASRIPEELFETIVQTPGVRIERIVSKGQRSSEQFWYDQDQAEWVLVVKGHARLAFEDGLVELRAGDYLNIAPHQKHRV
;
A
#
# COMPACT_ATOMS: atom_id res chain seq x y z
N MET A 1 -10.72 6.28 35.43
CA MET A 1 -9.90 5.42 34.60
C MET A 1 -9.63 6.08 33.27
N ASP A 2 -8.41 6.05 32.83
CA ASP A 2 -8.03 6.61 31.54
C ASP A 2 -8.34 5.63 30.43
N VAL A 3 -9.39 5.92 29.65
CA VAL A 3 -9.82 5.04 28.56
C VAL A 3 -8.82 4.98 27.43
N SER A 4 -7.89 5.95 27.33
CA SER A 4 -6.87 5.96 26.27
C SER A 4 -5.89 4.79 26.38
N LYS A 5 -5.84 4.12 27.55
CA LYS A 5 -5.01 2.93 27.75
C LYS A 5 -5.61 1.66 27.16
N VAL A 6 -6.89 1.70 26.81
CA VAL A 6 -7.57 0.54 26.21
C VAL A 6 -7.58 0.74 24.70
N PRO A 7 -6.89 -0.14 23.95
CA PRO A 7 -6.88 -0.02 22.49
C PRO A 7 -8.29 -0.20 21.93
N VAL A 8 -8.58 0.58 20.89
CA VAL A 8 -9.83 0.48 20.13
C VAL A 8 -9.51 -0.12 18.77
N PRO A 9 -10.13 -1.22 18.40
CA PRO A 9 -9.85 -1.81 17.09
C PRO A 9 -10.36 -0.95 15.95
N GLN A 10 -9.61 -0.95 14.87
CA GLN A 10 -10.01 -0.32 13.62
C GLN A 10 -10.02 -1.38 12.53
N ASN A 11 -10.78 -1.15 11.49
CA ASN A 11 -10.91 -2.10 10.39
C ASN A 11 -10.14 -1.59 9.19
N ILE A 12 -9.25 -2.39 8.65
CA ILE A 12 -8.45 -2.00 7.48
C ILE A 12 -9.31 -1.72 6.25
N LEU A 13 -10.52 -2.25 6.21
CA LEU A 13 -11.48 -2.01 5.13
C LEU A 13 -12.48 -0.91 5.47
N GLY A 14 -12.40 -0.33 6.66
CA GLY A 14 -13.34 0.69 7.12
C GLY A 14 -13.03 2.08 6.60
N ASN A 15 -14.06 2.94 6.62
CA ASN A 15 -13.93 4.36 6.29
C ASN A 15 -13.31 4.62 4.93
N ILE A 16 -13.72 3.86 3.93
CA ILE A 16 -13.28 4.05 2.56
C ILE A 16 -14.36 4.84 1.83
N ALA A 17 -13.99 6.02 1.31
CA ALA A 17 -14.90 6.84 0.54
C ALA A 17 -15.29 6.10 -0.75
N SER A 18 -16.56 6.26 -1.17
CA SER A 18 -17.05 5.63 -2.38
C SER A 18 -16.45 6.26 -3.64
N ARG A 19 -15.96 7.49 -3.52
CA ARG A 19 -15.39 8.23 -4.65
C ARG A 19 -14.11 8.91 -4.18
N ILE A 20 -12.99 8.62 -4.86
CA ILE A 20 -11.70 9.25 -4.59
C ILE A 20 -11.13 9.77 -5.91
N PRO A 21 -10.78 11.07 -5.99
CA PRO A 21 -10.23 11.64 -7.22
C PRO A 21 -8.80 11.17 -7.50
N GLU A 22 -8.08 10.76 -6.47
CA GLU A 22 -6.73 10.27 -6.59
C GLU A 22 -6.46 9.21 -5.53
N GLU A 23 -5.36 8.50 -5.68
CA GLU A 23 -4.97 7.46 -4.74
C GLU A 23 -4.72 8.06 -3.36
N LEU A 24 -5.23 7.42 -2.31
CA LEU A 24 -5.09 7.88 -0.93
C LEU A 24 -4.06 7.05 -0.18
N PHE A 25 -3.18 7.76 0.52
CA PHE A 25 -2.15 7.16 1.35
C PHE A 25 -2.42 7.56 2.80
N GLU A 26 -2.66 6.57 3.65
CA GLU A 26 -2.94 6.81 5.06
C GLU A 26 -1.95 6.05 5.94
N THR A 27 -1.24 6.77 6.79
CA THR A 27 -0.29 6.15 7.71
C THR A 27 -1.06 5.50 8.86
N ILE A 28 -0.84 4.21 9.06
CA ILE A 28 -1.44 3.45 10.17
C ILE A 28 -0.49 3.43 11.36
N VAL A 29 0.77 3.10 11.12
CA VAL A 29 1.81 3.02 12.14
C VAL A 29 3.09 3.64 11.58
N GLN A 30 3.74 4.43 12.40
CA GLN A 30 5.06 4.92 12.05
C GLN A 30 5.97 4.95 13.27
N THR A 31 7.10 4.29 13.14
CA THR A 31 8.19 4.28 14.11
C THR A 31 9.49 4.52 13.35
N PRO A 32 10.63 4.72 14.03
CA PRO A 32 11.89 4.88 13.32
C PRO A 32 12.26 3.73 12.39
N GLY A 33 11.79 2.51 12.70
CA GLY A 33 12.15 1.33 11.92
C GLY A 33 11.06 0.79 11.02
N VAL A 34 9.81 1.24 11.17
CA VAL A 34 8.66 0.67 10.46
C VAL A 34 7.66 1.73 10.10
N ARG A 35 7.13 1.66 8.89
CA ARG A 35 5.98 2.45 8.48
C ARG A 35 4.97 1.54 7.80
N ILE A 36 3.74 1.57 8.28
CA ILE A 36 2.63 0.82 7.71
C ILE A 36 1.61 1.82 7.20
N GLU A 37 1.27 1.70 5.92
CA GLU A 37 0.32 2.57 5.26
C GLU A 37 -0.81 1.77 4.64
N ARG A 38 -2.00 2.35 4.66
CA ARG A 38 -3.10 1.85 3.86
C ARG A 38 -3.18 2.69 2.59
N ILE A 39 -3.22 2.02 1.46
CA ILE A 39 -3.33 2.68 0.15
C ILE A 39 -4.69 2.29 -0.42
N VAL A 40 -5.50 3.30 -0.70
CA VAL A 40 -6.81 3.10 -1.33
C VAL A 40 -6.76 3.64 -2.75
N SER A 41 -7.07 2.77 -3.70
CA SER A 41 -7.01 3.10 -5.12
C SER A 41 -8.31 2.69 -5.80
N LYS A 42 -8.74 3.47 -6.77
CA LYS A 42 -9.92 3.21 -7.59
C LYS A 42 -9.53 3.16 -9.07
N GLY A 43 -8.46 2.43 -9.36
CA GLY A 43 -7.98 2.30 -10.71
C GLY A 43 -6.92 3.31 -11.14
N GLN A 44 -6.50 4.18 -10.22
CA GLN A 44 -5.38 5.09 -10.50
C GLN A 44 -4.09 4.29 -10.69
N ARG A 45 -3.21 4.81 -11.51
CA ARG A 45 -1.93 4.15 -11.75
C ARG A 45 -0.85 5.20 -12.06
N SER A 46 0.40 4.77 -11.88
CA SER A 46 1.55 5.60 -12.18
C SER A 46 1.70 5.81 -13.68
N SER A 47 2.37 6.91 -14.05
CA SER A 47 2.79 7.14 -15.42
C SER A 47 3.71 6.00 -15.88
N GLU A 48 3.63 5.61 -17.16
CA GLU A 48 4.49 4.57 -17.72
C GLU A 48 5.97 4.90 -17.64
N GLN A 49 6.30 6.17 -17.51
CA GLN A 49 7.68 6.63 -17.42
C GLN A 49 8.18 6.80 -16.00
N PHE A 50 7.31 6.59 -15.02
CA PHE A 50 7.64 6.77 -13.61
C PHE A 50 7.98 5.44 -12.96
N TRP A 51 9.13 5.40 -12.29
CA TRP A 51 9.57 4.25 -11.51
C TRP A 51 9.80 4.64 -10.07
N TYR A 52 9.20 3.90 -9.14
CA TYR A 52 9.59 4.00 -7.75
C TYR A 52 10.91 3.30 -7.55
N ASP A 53 11.83 3.99 -6.88
CA ASP A 53 13.15 3.46 -6.53
C ASP A 53 13.44 3.93 -5.11
N GLN A 54 13.29 3.05 -4.15
CA GLN A 54 13.32 3.40 -2.75
C GLN A 54 14.50 2.75 -2.04
N ASP A 55 15.00 3.45 -1.00
CA ASP A 55 16.13 2.97 -0.20
C ASP A 55 15.78 1.79 0.69
N GLN A 56 14.49 1.59 0.97
CA GLN A 56 14.00 0.62 1.93
C GLN A 56 13.25 -0.49 1.24
N ALA A 57 13.28 -1.68 1.86
CA ALA A 57 12.44 -2.77 1.41
C ALA A 57 10.97 -2.45 1.70
N GLU A 58 10.09 -2.97 0.86
CA GLU A 58 8.66 -2.78 0.99
C GLU A 58 7.95 -4.12 0.94
N TRP A 59 6.98 -4.29 1.84
CA TRP A 59 6.08 -5.43 1.82
C TRP A 59 4.70 -4.91 1.44
N VAL A 60 4.11 -5.51 0.42
CA VAL A 60 2.81 -5.10 -0.10
C VAL A 60 1.82 -6.25 0.05
N LEU A 61 0.68 -5.98 0.65
CA LEU A 61 -0.42 -6.93 0.76
C LEU A 61 -1.66 -6.31 0.12
N VAL A 62 -2.30 -7.03 -0.78
CA VAL A 62 -3.60 -6.65 -1.31
C VAL A 62 -4.68 -7.24 -0.42
N VAL A 63 -5.43 -6.38 0.26
CA VAL A 63 -6.48 -6.80 1.19
C VAL A 63 -7.80 -6.99 0.46
N LYS A 64 -8.08 -6.14 -0.53
CA LYS A 64 -9.32 -6.18 -1.29
C LYS A 64 -9.06 -5.72 -2.72
N GLY A 65 -9.71 -6.36 -3.67
CA GLY A 65 -9.55 -6.03 -5.08
C GLY A 65 -8.30 -6.68 -5.65
N HIS A 66 -7.69 -5.98 -6.57
CA HIS A 66 -6.48 -6.48 -7.22
C HIS A 66 -5.59 -5.32 -7.63
N ALA A 67 -4.32 -5.62 -7.84
CA ALA A 67 -3.34 -4.65 -8.30
C ALA A 67 -2.42 -5.29 -9.32
N ARG A 68 -1.87 -4.47 -10.18
CA ARG A 68 -0.89 -4.89 -11.17
C ARG A 68 0.35 -4.02 -10.99
N LEU A 69 1.49 -4.66 -10.76
CA LEU A 69 2.76 -3.96 -10.58
C LEU A 69 3.69 -4.29 -11.72
N ALA A 70 4.28 -3.26 -12.29
CA ALA A 70 5.31 -3.41 -13.32
C ALA A 70 6.68 -3.32 -12.68
N PHE A 71 7.54 -4.26 -13.02
CA PHE A 71 8.96 -4.25 -12.71
C PHE A 71 9.72 -4.16 -14.04
N GLU A 72 11.01 -3.91 -13.97
CA GLU A 72 11.82 -3.83 -15.20
C GLU A 72 11.77 -5.13 -16.02
N ASP A 73 11.66 -6.27 -15.34
CA ASP A 73 11.68 -7.59 -15.97
C ASP A 73 10.30 -8.18 -16.26
N GLY A 74 9.22 -7.49 -15.89
CA GLY A 74 7.89 -8.03 -16.17
C GLY A 74 6.81 -7.45 -15.28
N LEU A 75 5.63 -8.05 -15.37
CA LEU A 75 4.43 -7.64 -14.65
C LEU A 75 4.09 -8.68 -13.60
N VAL A 76 3.60 -8.20 -12.45
CA VAL A 76 3.06 -9.06 -11.39
C VAL A 76 1.64 -8.64 -11.11
N GLU A 77 0.75 -9.61 -11.04
CA GLU A 77 -0.65 -9.39 -10.70
C GLU A 77 -0.90 -9.90 -9.28
N LEU A 78 -1.49 -9.04 -8.45
CA LEU A 78 -1.82 -9.36 -7.06
C LEU A 78 -3.33 -9.32 -6.89
N ARG A 79 -3.85 -10.33 -6.23
CA ARG A 79 -5.26 -10.44 -5.86
C ARG A 79 -5.40 -10.37 -4.36
N ALA A 80 -6.62 -10.24 -3.87
CA ALA A 80 -6.87 -10.19 -2.44
C ALA A 80 -6.22 -11.37 -1.72
N GLY A 81 -5.42 -11.07 -0.71
CA GLY A 81 -4.66 -12.06 0.05
C GLY A 81 -3.23 -12.26 -0.45
N ASP A 82 -2.90 -11.80 -1.65
CA ASP A 82 -1.53 -11.92 -2.16
C ASP A 82 -0.64 -10.86 -1.53
N TYR A 83 0.61 -11.23 -1.30
CA TYR A 83 1.61 -10.29 -0.82
C TYR A 83 2.92 -10.46 -1.57
N LEU A 84 3.74 -9.44 -1.53
CA LEU A 84 4.97 -9.38 -2.27
C LEU A 84 6.00 -8.57 -1.50
N ASN A 85 7.25 -9.04 -1.50
CA ASN A 85 8.38 -8.29 -0.97
C ASN A 85 9.10 -7.60 -2.12
N ILE A 86 9.31 -6.29 -1.97
CA ILE A 86 10.06 -5.49 -2.93
C ILE A 86 11.38 -5.10 -2.26
N ALA A 87 12.49 -5.49 -2.87
CA ALA A 87 13.81 -5.20 -2.34
C ALA A 87 14.12 -3.71 -2.44
N PRO A 88 15.05 -3.19 -1.61
CA PRO A 88 15.54 -1.84 -1.80
C PRO A 88 16.04 -1.64 -3.23
N HIS A 89 15.72 -0.49 -3.81
CA HIS A 89 16.13 -0.10 -5.17
C HIS A 89 15.60 -1.00 -6.29
N GLN A 90 14.64 -1.87 -6.00
CA GLN A 90 13.94 -2.60 -7.04
C GLN A 90 12.88 -1.70 -7.65
N LYS A 91 13.11 -1.25 -8.85
CA LYS A 91 12.23 -0.30 -9.53
C LYS A 91 10.89 -0.94 -9.85
N HIS A 92 9.83 -0.21 -9.54
CA HIS A 92 8.46 -0.71 -9.77
C HIS A 92 7.49 0.45 -9.96
N ARG A 93 6.33 0.14 -10.52
CA ARG A 93 5.21 1.08 -10.66
C ARG A 93 3.89 0.31 -10.73
N VAL A 94 2.82 1.04 -10.45
CA VAL A 94 1.46 0.49 -10.51
C VAL A 94 0.94 0.40 -11.94
#